data_8953de1b1f4b350078bc3065a5f40b71
#
_entry.id   8953de1b1f4b350078bc3065a5f40b71
#
_cell.length_a   1.000
_cell.length_b   1.000
_cell.length_c   1.000
_cell.angle_alpha   90.00
_cell.angle_beta   90.00
_cell.angle_gamma   90.00
#
_symmetry.space_group_name_H-M   'P 1'
#
loop_
_entity.id
_entity.type
_entity.pdbx_description
1 polymer ?
#
loop_
_entity_poly.entity_id
_entity_poly.type
_entity_poly.pdbx_seq_one_letter_code
_entity_poly.pdbx_strand_id
1 'polypeptide(L)'
;MPVIVSERRDGRLVTLVVDSPAVGREAEVQILLPSAWRPGTRWPVLYLLDGCCREAGSAWVTSGRADQVTEDAGVIVVMPEAGFAGFYSDWLDGPQWETFHLTEVRELVERRYGGTGRRAVAGLSMGGFGALSYAARHPGMFRAAASFSGLLDVSRQDVDHLTSLSGDDPGKLWGTDLAAHNPTALAGRLKGIPVHVSCGNGEPGPLDGRNTPKDAGEEFVERENRAFVAAARRAGVKVTVNLYGPGTHRWPYWTRELERALPMLLASVR
;
A
#
# COMPACT_ATOMS: atom_id res chain seq x y z
N MET A 1 -17.89 -15.59 4.41
CA MET A 1 -16.61 -15.43 5.13
C MET A 1 -15.53 -16.08 4.28
N PRO A 2 -14.34 -15.51 4.18
CA PRO A 2 -13.25 -16.08 3.40
C PRO A 2 -12.84 -17.43 3.97
N VAL A 3 -12.41 -18.34 3.10
CA VAL A 3 -11.94 -19.68 3.48
C VAL A 3 -10.45 -19.80 3.12
N ILE A 4 -9.63 -20.23 4.07
CA ILE A 4 -8.22 -20.54 3.78
C ILE A 4 -8.17 -21.84 3.01
N VAL A 5 -7.76 -21.78 1.75
CA VAL A 5 -7.56 -22.94 0.87
C VAL A 5 -6.23 -23.62 1.17
N SER A 6 -5.19 -22.81 1.35
CA SER A 6 -3.87 -23.31 1.73
C SER A 6 -3.12 -22.32 2.62
N GLU A 7 -2.25 -22.87 3.46
CA GLU A 7 -1.32 -22.09 4.30
C GLU A 7 0.05 -22.76 4.24
N ARG A 8 1.05 -21.97 3.84
CA ARG A 8 2.46 -22.40 3.87
C ARG A 8 3.23 -21.43 4.75
N ARG A 9 4.11 -21.97 5.58
CA ARG A 9 5.00 -21.17 6.43
C ARG A 9 6.46 -21.48 6.13
N ASP A 10 7.24 -20.43 5.93
CA ASP A 10 8.70 -20.48 5.81
C ASP A 10 9.31 -19.42 6.74
N GLY A 11 9.89 -19.88 7.84
CA GLY A 11 10.37 -19.00 8.89
C GLY A 11 9.26 -18.07 9.45
N ARG A 12 9.45 -16.76 9.25
CA ARG A 12 8.47 -15.72 9.61
C ARG A 12 7.38 -15.54 8.55
N LEU A 13 7.64 -15.92 7.30
CA LEU A 13 6.72 -15.73 6.19
C LEU A 13 5.63 -16.80 6.20
N VAL A 14 4.41 -16.35 6.22
CA VAL A 14 3.21 -17.16 5.99
C VAL A 14 2.61 -16.72 4.66
N THR A 15 2.37 -17.67 3.76
CA THR A 15 1.65 -17.44 2.51
C THR A 15 0.31 -18.15 2.61
N LEU A 16 -0.76 -17.40 2.48
CA LEU A 16 -2.12 -17.92 2.46
C LEU A 16 -2.69 -17.81 1.04
N VAL A 17 -3.43 -18.82 0.63
CA VAL A 17 -4.39 -18.74 -0.47
C VAL A 17 -5.78 -18.73 0.16
N VAL A 18 -6.55 -17.72 -0.15
CA VAL A 18 -7.87 -17.46 0.45
C VAL A 18 -8.91 -17.46 -0.66
N ASP A 19 -9.89 -18.35 -0.57
CA ASP A 19 -11.10 -18.26 -1.40
C ASP A 19 -11.95 -17.12 -0.84
N SER A 20 -12.04 -16.04 -1.63
CA SER A 20 -12.61 -14.77 -1.20
C SER A 20 -13.94 -14.47 -1.90
N PRO A 21 -15.05 -14.42 -1.16
CA PRO A 21 -16.31 -13.92 -1.68
C PRO A 21 -16.23 -12.47 -2.23
N ALA A 22 -15.39 -11.63 -1.64
CA ALA A 22 -15.26 -10.23 -2.05
C ALA A 22 -14.67 -10.08 -3.46
N VAL A 23 -13.65 -10.87 -3.79
CA VAL A 23 -13.04 -10.82 -5.14
C VAL A 23 -13.52 -11.93 -6.07
N GLY A 24 -14.35 -12.86 -5.58
CA GLY A 24 -14.97 -13.93 -6.37
C GLY A 24 -13.99 -14.99 -6.87
N ARG A 25 -12.80 -15.10 -6.27
CA ARG A 25 -11.76 -16.06 -6.60
C ARG A 25 -10.78 -16.27 -5.44
N GLU A 26 -9.88 -17.21 -5.62
CA GLU A 26 -8.71 -17.33 -4.75
C GLU A 26 -7.79 -16.11 -4.90
N ALA A 27 -7.29 -15.63 -3.75
CA ALA A 27 -6.35 -14.51 -3.68
C ALA A 27 -5.25 -14.80 -2.65
N GLU A 28 -4.03 -14.32 -2.92
CA GLU A 28 -2.88 -14.55 -2.06
C GLU A 28 -2.74 -13.44 -1.00
N VAL A 29 -2.37 -13.85 0.21
CA VAL A 29 -2.00 -12.95 1.31
C VAL A 29 -0.69 -13.43 1.90
N GLN A 30 0.34 -12.60 1.83
CA GLN A 30 1.60 -12.85 2.52
C GLN A 30 1.62 -12.12 3.87
N ILE A 31 2.10 -12.80 4.90
CA ILE A 31 2.15 -12.27 6.27
C ILE A 31 3.55 -12.54 6.84
N LEU A 32 4.22 -11.49 7.34
CA LEU A 32 5.43 -11.67 8.14
C LEU A 32 5.06 -11.57 9.62
N LEU A 33 5.26 -12.65 10.34
CA LEU A 33 5.03 -12.71 11.78
C LEU A 33 6.23 -12.14 12.53
N PRO A 34 6.05 -11.44 13.67
CA PRO A 34 7.18 -11.05 14.54
C PRO A 34 7.98 -12.27 14.99
N SER A 35 9.29 -12.11 15.20
CA SER A 35 10.16 -13.21 15.67
C SER A 35 9.68 -13.83 16.99
N ALA A 36 9.10 -13.02 17.87
CA ALA A 36 8.53 -13.45 19.15
C ALA A 36 7.07 -13.92 19.05
N TRP A 37 6.49 -14.03 17.85
CA TRP A 37 5.10 -14.46 17.71
C TRP A 37 4.89 -15.89 18.21
N ARG A 38 3.81 -16.06 18.95
CA ARG A 38 3.28 -17.36 19.46
C ARG A 38 1.75 -17.35 19.37
N PRO A 39 1.09 -18.49 19.23
CA PRO A 39 -0.37 -18.56 19.32
C PRO A 39 -0.89 -17.88 20.58
N GLY A 40 -1.91 -17.05 20.45
CA GLY A 40 -2.51 -16.28 21.57
C GLY A 40 -1.84 -14.94 21.87
N THR A 41 -0.67 -14.61 21.30
CA THR A 41 -0.07 -13.28 21.45
C THR A 41 -0.77 -12.24 20.58
N ARG A 42 -0.70 -10.97 21.01
CA ARG A 42 -1.37 -9.85 20.32
C ARG A 42 -0.34 -8.84 19.83
N TRP A 43 -0.45 -8.47 18.54
CA TRP A 43 0.53 -7.63 17.87
C TRP A 43 -0.14 -6.50 17.08
N PRO A 44 0.47 -5.30 17.02
CA PRO A 44 0.06 -4.29 16.05
C PRO A 44 0.30 -4.77 14.63
N VAL A 45 -0.35 -4.12 13.66
CA VAL A 45 -0.34 -4.56 12.26
C VAL A 45 0.17 -3.44 11.35
N LEU A 46 1.06 -3.78 10.44
CA LEU A 46 1.50 -2.93 9.33
C LEU A 46 1.04 -3.56 8.02
N TYR A 47 0.19 -2.86 7.27
CA TYR A 47 -0.13 -3.22 5.89
C TYR A 47 0.92 -2.65 4.97
N LEU A 48 1.51 -3.48 4.09
CA LEU A 48 2.39 -3.07 3.00
C LEU A 48 1.70 -3.39 1.66
N LEU A 49 1.28 -2.36 0.98
CA LEU A 49 0.51 -2.44 -0.25
C LEU A 49 1.45 -2.37 -1.47
N ASP A 50 1.31 -3.31 -2.39
CA ASP A 50 2.18 -3.42 -3.58
C ASP A 50 1.77 -2.46 -4.70
N GLY A 51 2.63 -2.28 -5.69
CA GLY A 51 2.33 -1.54 -6.91
C GLY A 51 1.40 -2.31 -7.85
N CYS A 52 1.10 -1.72 -9.00
CA CYS A 52 0.30 -2.37 -10.03
C CYS A 52 1.05 -3.47 -10.76
N CYS A 53 0.30 -4.12 -11.64
CA CYS A 53 0.77 -4.91 -12.78
C CYS A 53 1.36 -6.26 -12.37
N ARG A 54 0.82 -6.84 -11.27
CA ARG A 54 1.07 -8.21 -10.81
C ARG A 54 -0.23 -8.98 -10.75
N GLU A 55 -0.20 -10.21 -11.20
CA GLU A 55 -1.39 -11.08 -11.18
C GLU A 55 -1.65 -11.69 -9.82
N ALA A 56 -0.59 -11.97 -9.06
CA ALA A 56 -0.70 -12.59 -7.74
C ALA A 56 0.51 -12.26 -6.85
N GLY A 57 0.30 -12.39 -5.55
CA GLY A 57 1.32 -12.24 -4.52
C GLY A 57 1.78 -10.81 -4.29
N SER A 58 2.86 -10.67 -3.53
CA SER A 58 3.49 -9.38 -3.24
C SER A 58 5.01 -9.46 -3.45
N ALA A 59 5.60 -8.41 -4.01
CA ALA A 59 7.04 -8.31 -4.18
C ALA A 59 7.76 -7.62 -3.00
N TRP A 60 7.03 -7.25 -1.95
CA TRP A 60 7.63 -6.65 -0.77
C TRP A 60 8.70 -7.52 -0.11
N VAL A 61 8.53 -8.85 -0.10
CA VAL A 61 9.55 -9.78 0.42
C VAL A 61 10.66 -9.99 -0.60
N THR A 62 10.32 -10.35 -1.84
CA THR A 62 11.30 -10.79 -2.85
C THR A 62 12.15 -9.65 -3.41
N SER A 63 11.60 -8.44 -3.49
CA SER A 63 12.26 -7.26 -4.07
C SER A 63 12.41 -6.12 -3.04
N GLY A 64 11.44 -5.97 -2.14
CA GLY A 64 11.39 -4.91 -1.13
C GLY A 64 12.13 -5.23 0.16
N ARG A 65 12.59 -6.46 0.36
CA ARG A 65 13.29 -6.93 1.57
C ARG A 65 12.52 -6.65 2.86
N ALA A 66 11.17 -6.70 2.78
CA ALA A 66 10.32 -6.39 3.94
C ALA A 66 10.59 -7.30 5.14
N ASP A 67 10.96 -8.56 4.90
CA ASP A 67 11.38 -9.52 5.91
C ASP A 67 12.58 -9.03 6.73
N GLN A 68 13.58 -8.42 6.08
CA GLN A 68 14.78 -7.87 6.72
C GLN A 68 14.47 -6.52 7.38
N VAL A 69 13.83 -5.61 6.65
CA VAL A 69 13.48 -4.26 7.15
C VAL A 69 12.60 -4.30 8.40
N THR A 70 11.74 -5.32 8.52
CA THR A 70 10.79 -5.45 9.65
C THR A 70 11.16 -6.54 10.63
N GLU A 71 12.41 -7.04 10.63
CA GLU A 71 12.82 -8.17 11.47
C GLU A 71 12.56 -7.90 12.97
N ASP A 72 12.98 -6.74 13.45
CA ASP A 72 12.85 -6.31 14.84
C ASP A 72 11.66 -5.35 15.09
N ALA A 73 10.77 -5.21 14.12
CA ALA A 73 9.70 -4.22 14.19
C ALA A 73 8.64 -4.51 15.26
N GLY A 74 8.47 -5.77 15.68
CA GLY A 74 7.47 -6.17 16.66
C GLY A 74 6.04 -5.93 16.16
N VAL A 75 5.78 -6.14 14.88
CA VAL A 75 4.47 -6.01 14.23
C VAL A 75 4.19 -7.21 13.32
N ILE A 76 2.93 -7.52 13.09
CA ILE A 76 2.52 -8.37 11.98
C ILE A 76 2.53 -7.51 10.72
N VAL A 77 3.25 -7.93 9.66
CA VAL A 77 3.21 -7.27 8.37
C VAL A 77 2.27 -8.04 7.45
N VAL A 78 1.32 -7.35 6.82
CA VAL A 78 0.31 -7.95 5.94
C VAL A 78 0.47 -7.37 4.54
N MET A 79 0.68 -8.23 3.57
CA MET A 79 0.93 -7.90 2.17
C MET A 79 -0.10 -8.66 1.31
N PRO A 80 -1.32 -8.14 1.18
CA PRO A 80 -2.36 -8.77 0.39
C PRO A 80 -2.18 -8.49 -1.09
N GLU A 81 -2.58 -9.43 -1.92
CA GLU A 81 -2.77 -9.22 -3.35
C GLU A 81 -3.82 -8.14 -3.62
N ALA A 82 -3.68 -7.36 -4.68
CA ALA A 82 -4.60 -6.29 -5.06
C ALA A 82 -5.06 -6.36 -6.52
N GLY A 83 -4.90 -7.52 -7.17
CA GLY A 83 -5.12 -7.68 -8.59
C GLY A 83 -4.14 -6.88 -9.45
N PHE A 84 -4.24 -7.03 -10.75
CA PHE A 84 -3.33 -6.37 -11.69
C PHE A 84 -3.41 -4.84 -11.58
N ALA A 85 -4.62 -4.28 -11.64
CA ALA A 85 -4.90 -2.85 -11.50
C ALA A 85 -6.16 -2.60 -10.66
N GLY A 86 -6.25 -3.25 -9.48
CA GLY A 86 -7.46 -3.22 -8.63
C GLY A 86 -7.65 -1.92 -7.86
N PHE A 87 -6.68 -0.99 -7.88
CA PHE A 87 -6.74 0.33 -7.24
C PHE A 87 -7.19 0.31 -5.78
N TYR A 88 -6.98 -0.82 -5.08
CA TYR A 88 -7.35 -0.91 -3.66
C TYR A 88 -8.78 -0.42 -3.40
N SER A 89 -9.72 -0.79 -4.28
CA SER A 89 -11.09 -0.28 -4.26
C SER A 89 -12.10 -1.38 -4.51
N ASP A 90 -13.29 -1.20 -3.99
CA ASP A 90 -14.43 -1.99 -4.41
C ASP A 90 -14.92 -1.43 -5.76
N TRP A 91 -14.92 -2.26 -6.79
CA TRP A 91 -15.37 -1.88 -8.11
C TRP A 91 -16.90 -1.81 -8.16
N LEU A 92 -17.44 -0.91 -8.94
CA LEU A 92 -18.90 -0.84 -9.18
C LEU A 92 -19.43 -2.12 -9.82
N ASP A 93 -18.66 -2.71 -10.73
CA ASP A 93 -18.95 -4.00 -11.37
C ASP A 93 -17.64 -4.76 -11.50
N GLY A 94 -17.32 -5.56 -10.49
CA GLY A 94 -16.06 -6.31 -10.45
C GLY A 94 -15.61 -6.68 -9.04
N PRO A 95 -14.32 -6.96 -8.86
CA PRO A 95 -13.78 -7.41 -7.59
C PRO A 95 -13.83 -6.33 -6.51
N GLN A 96 -14.13 -6.74 -5.29
CA GLN A 96 -14.28 -5.86 -4.12
C GLN A 96 -12.97 -5.89 -3.31
N TRP A 97 -11.89 -5.28 -3.84
CA TRP A 97 -10.56 -5.35 -3.23
C TRP A 97 -10.48 -4.65 -1.87
N GLU A 98 -11.17 -3.53 -1.67
CA GLU A 98 -11.21 -2.85 -0.38
C GLU A 98 -11.89 -3.72 0.68
N THR A 99 -13.03 -4.32 0.36
CA THR A 99 -13.73 -5.29 1.23
C THR A 99 -12.83 -6.49 1.52
N PHE A 100 -12.13 -7.03 0.54
CA PHE A 100 -11.16 -8.11 0.76
C PHE A 100 -10.10 -7.72 1.79
N HIS A 101 -9.45 -6.56 1.62
CA HIS A 101 -8.36 -6.13 2.49
C HIS A 101 -8.83 -5.71 3.88
N LEU A 102 -9.86 -4.86 3.94
CA LEU A 102 -10.25 -4.18 5.17
C LEU A 102 -11.30 -4.94 5.98
N THR A 103 -11.90 -5.96 5.42
CA THR A 103 -12.83 -6.85 6.12
C THR A 103 -12.29 -8.27 6.19
N GLU A 104 -12.14 -8.96 5.07
CA GLU A 104 -11.81 -10.38 5.07
C GLU A 104 -10.40 -10.67 5.59
N VAL A 105 -9.37 -10.04 5.00
CA VAL A 105 -7.98 -10.22 5.43
C VAL A 105 -7.77 -9.68 6.84
N ARG A 106 -8.35 -8.52 7.16
CA ARG A 106 -8.26 -7.94 8.51
C ARG A 106 -8.79 -8.90 9.56
N GLU A 107 -10.00 -9.44 9.39
CA GLU A 107 -10.60 -10.36 10.35
C GLU A 107 -9.82 -11.67 10.47
N LEU A 108 -9.28 -12.17 9.36
CA LEU A 108 -8.43 -13.35 9.35
C LEU A 108 -7.16 -13.12 10.18
N VAL A 109 -6.46 -11.98 9.97
CA VAL A 109 -5.24 -11.61 10.71
C VAL A 109 -5.53 -11.42 12.20
N GLU A 110 -6.64 -10.78 12.55
CA GLU A 110 -7.02 -10.55 13.94
C GLU A 110 -7.35 -11.85 14.68
N ARG A 111 -8.10 -12.75 14.04
CA ARG A 111 -8.54 -14.01 14.68
C ARG A 111 -7.43 -15.06 14.71
N ARG A 112 -6.68 -15.22 13.63
CA ARG A 112 -5.72 -16.33 13.49
C ARG A 112 -4.33 -16.00 13.99
N TYR A 113 -3.87 -14.76 13.75
CA TYR A 113 -2.49 -14.35 14.05
C TYR A 113 -2.40 -13.35 15.21
N GLY A 114 -3.52 -12.91 15.77
CA GLY A 114 -3.54 -12.03 16.93
C GLY A 114 -3.29 -10.56 16.58
N GLY A 115 -3.60 -10.15 15.35
CA GLY A 115 -3.59 -8.73 14.97
C GLY A 115 -4.50 -7.89 15.88
N THR A 116 -4.06 -6.67 16.19
CA THR A 116 -4.85 -5.73 17.01
C THR A 116 -5.44 -4.60 16.16
N GLY A 117 -6.34 -3.81 16.75
CA GLY A 117 -6.86 -2.58 16.14
C GLY A 117 -5.83 -1.45 15.97
N ARG A 118 -4.57 -1.65 16.41
CA ARG A 118 -3.48 -0.69 16.22
C ARG A 118 -2.81 -0.98 14.88
N ARG A 119 -3.21 -0.26 13.83
CA ARG A 119 -2.81 -0.51 12.45
C ARG A 119 -2.13 0.70 11.84
N ALA A 120 -1.09 0.47 11.03
CA ALA A 120 -0.51 1.43 10.10
C ALA A 120 -0.58 0.86 8.69
N VAL A 121 -0.50 1.73 7.69
CA VAL A 121 -0.51 1.33 6.28
C VAL A 121 0.58 2.07 5.51
N ALA A 122 1.27 1.37 4.64
CA ALA A 122 2.24 1.95 3.72
C ALA A 122 2.13 1.24 2.37
N GLY A 123 2.57 1.90 1.30
CA GLY A 123 2.57 1.27 -0.01
C GLY A 123 3.37 2.05 -1.04
N LEU A 124 3.65 1.40 -2.16
CA LEU A 124 4.38 1.99 -3.28
C LEU A 124 3.48 2.11 -4.52
N SER A 125 3.70 3.12 -5.36
CA SER A 125 2.97 3.27 -6.62
C SER A 125 1.45 3.21 -6.43
N MET A 126 0.73 2.31 -7.09
CA MET A 126 -0.69 2.04 -6.85
C MET A 126 -0.96 1.70 -5.37
N GLY A 127 -0.05 1.00 -4.68
CA GLY A 127 -0.18 0.74 -3.24
C GLY A 127 0.00 1.99 -2.39
N GLY A 128 0.76 2.97 -2.85
CA GLY A 128 0.86 4.30 -2.22
C GLY A 128 -0.46 5.07 -2.30
N PHE A 129 -1.14 4.99 -3.46
CA PHE A 129 -2.52 5.43 -3.60
C PHE A 129 -3.42 4.71 -2.59
N GLY A 130 -3.42 3.38 -2.58
CA GLY A 130 -4.23 2.57 -1.67
C GLY A 130 -4.02 2.92 -0.20
N ALA A 131 -2.77 3.12 0.22
CA ALA A 131 -2.44 3.46 1.60
C ALA A 131 -3.08 4.79 2.05
N LEU A 132 -2.97 5.84 1.24
CA LEU A 132 -3.54 7.14 1.60
C LEU A 132 -5.06 7.20 1.38
N SER A 133 -5.57 6.55 0.33
CA SER A 133 -7.02 6.42 0.10
C SER A 133 -7.70 5.69 1.26
N TYR A 134 -7.18 4.52 1.67
CA TYR A 134 -7.72 3.78 2.81
C TYR A 134 -7.70 4.60 4.10
N ALA A 135 -6.57 5.23 4.42
CA ALA A 135 -6.46 6.03 5.64
C ALA A 135 -7.44 7.23 5.63
N ALA A 136 -7.68 7.84 4.47
CA ALA A 136 -8.59 8.97 4.33
C ALA A 136 -10.08 8.55 4.33
N ARG A 137 -10.39 7.41 3.70
CA ARG A 137 -11.78 6.93 3.55
C ARG A 137 -12.29 6.20 4.80
N HIS A 138 -11.38 5.62 5.60
CA HIS A 138 -11.71 4.92 6.85
C HIS A 138 -11.05 5.60 8.07
N PRO A 139 -11.53 6.79 8.49
CA PRO A 139 -10.99 7.50 9.64
C PRO A 139 -11.00 6.63 10.91
N GLY A 140 -9.85 6.60 11.61
CA GLY A 140 -9.68 5.78 12.82
C GLY A 140 -9.26 4.33 12.58
N MET A 141 -9.28 3.82 11.35
CA MET A 141 -8.81 2.46 11.04
C MET A 141 -7.29 2.36 11.11
N PHE A 142 -6.59 3.38 10.62
CA PHE A 142 -5.13 3.45 10.62
C PHE A 142 -4.64 4.61 11.47
N ARG A 143 -3.55 4.40 12.21
CA ARG A 143 -2.92 5.40 13.08
C ARG A 143 -1.79 6.16 12.41
N ALA A 144 -1.29 5.68 11.29
CA ALA A 144 -0.29 6.32 10.44
C ALA A 144 -0.41 5.78 9.01
N ALA A 145 0.01 6.59 8.04
CA ALA A 145 0.05 6.19 6.64
C ALA A 145 1.35 6.65 5.96
N ALA A 146 1.86 5.85 4.99
CA ALA A 146 3.01 6.22 4.18
C ALA A 146 2.80 5.86 2.71
N SER A 147 3.31 6.70 1.81
CA SER A 147 3.29 6.51 0.37
C SER A 147 4.68 6.71 -0.22
N PHE A 148 5.13 5.75 -1.03
CA PHE A 148 6.40 5.77 -1.73
C PHE A 148 6.13 5.81 -3.23
N SER A 149 6.46 6.91 -3.90
CA SER A 149 6.18 7.14 -5.32
C SER A 149 4.71 6.80 -5.67
N GLY A 150 3.76 7.21 -4.82
CA GLY A 150 2.35 6.85 -4.97
C GLY A 150 1.64 7.67 -6.04
N LEU A 151 0.59 7.11 -6.63
CA LEU A 151 -0.36 7.81 -7.49
C LEU A 151 -1.31 8.63 -6.60
N LEU A 152 -0.98 9.89 -6.31
CA LEU A 152 -1.64 10.66 -5.25
C LEU A 152 -2.61 11.74 -5.75
N ASP A 153 -2.62 12.01 -7.04
CA ASP A 153 -3.53 12.97 -7.68
C ASP A 153 -4.06 12.42 -9.01
N VAL A 154 -4.62 11.21 -8.94
CA VAL A 154 -5.02 10.44 -10.13
C VAL A 154 -6.07 11.18 -10.95
N SER A 155 -5.85 11.20 -12.26
CA SER A 155 -6.82 11.64 -13.26
C SER A 155 -7.60 10.45 -13.83
N ARG A 156 -8.69 10.75 -14.57
CA ARG A 156 -9.40 9.71 -15.32
C ARG A 156 -8.49 9.00 -16.32
N GLN A 157 -7.60 9.73 -16.97
CA GLN A 157 -6.65 9.16 -17.93
C GLN A 157 -5.69 8.17 -17.29
N ASP A 158 -5.24 8.40 -16.05
CA ASP A 158 -4.34 7.50 -15.34
C ASP A 158 -5.04 6.19 -15.00
N VAL A 159 -6.28 6.30 -14.53
CA VAL A 159 -7.13 5.13 -14.26
C VAL A 159 -7.39 4.33 -15.53
N ASP A 160 -7.80 4.99 -16.60
CA ASP A 160 -8.10 4.36 -17.88
C ASP A 160 -6.84 3.67 -18.46
N HIS A 161 -5.68 4.30 -18.31
CA HIS A 161 -4.41 3.72 -18.77
C HIS A 161 -4.07 2.44 -18.00
N LEU A 162 -4.06 2.49 -16.66
CA LEU A 162 -3.66 1.34 -15.84
C LEU A 162 -4.67 0.18 -15.91
N THR A 163 -5.97 0.46 -15.91
CA THR A 163 -6.99 -0.59 -16.01
C THR A 163 -7.00 -1.23 -17.40
N SER A 164 -6.73 -0.46 -18.47
CA SER A 164 -6.63 -1.01 -19.83
C SER A 164 -5.47 -1.99 -19.99
N LEU A 165 -4.40 -1.89 -19.19
CA LEU A 165 -3.29 -2.84 -19.22
C LEU A 165 -3.69 -4.26 -18.76
N SER A 166 -4.71 -4.38 -17.91
CA SER A 166 -5.28 -5.68 -17.50
C SER A 166 -6.38 -6.18 -18.45
N GLY A 167 -6.79 -5.35 -19.42
CA GLY A 167 -7.93 -5.65 -20.27
C GLY A 167 -9.29 -5.35 -19.63
N ASP A 168 -9.31 -4.73 -18.46
CA ASP A 168 -10.53 -4.37 -17.75
C ASP A 168 -11.16 -3.08 -18.30
N ASP A 169 -12.46 -2.94 -18.12
CA ASP A 169 -13.18 -1.71 -18.43
C ASP A 169 -13.03 -0.71 -17.25
N PRO A 170 -12.32 0.43 -17.47
CA PRO A 170 -12.12 1.42 -16.42
C PRO A 170 -13.43 2.07 -15.93
N GLY A 171 -14.51 2.02 -16.72
CA GLY A 171 -15.84 2.47 -16.32
C GLY A 171 -16.43 1.70 -15.16
N LYS A 172 -16.00 0.45 -15.00
CA LYS A 172 -16.45 -0.44 -13.92
C LYS A 172 -15.78 -0.17 -12.57
N LEU A 173 -14.66 0.52 -12.52
CA LEU A 173 -13.95 0.79 -11.27
C LEU A 173 -14.74 1.79 -10.40
N TRP A 174 -14.81 3.06 -10.77
CA TRP A 174 -15.46 4.12 -9.96
C TRP A 174 -16.53 4.90 -10.71
N GLY A 175 -16.85 4.53 -11.95
CA GLY A 175 -17.77 5.32 -12.78
C GLY A 175 -17.29 6.77 -12.90
N THR A 176 -18.08 7.72 -12.39
CA THR A 176 -17.74 9.16 -12.40
C THR A 176 -17.17 9.66 -11.07
N ASP A 177 -17.10 8.83 -10.02
CA ASP A 177 -16.76 9.27 -8.65
C ASP A 177 -15.25 9.15 -8.34
N LEU A 178 -14.42 9.67 -9.22
CA LEU A 178 -12.96 9.69 -9.04
C LEU A 178 -12.55 10.44 -7.76
N ALA A 179 -13.23 11.54 -7.43
CA ALA A 179 -12.85 12.38 -6.30
C ALA A 179 -13.01 11.69 -4.94
N ALA A 180 -13.95 10.76 -4.80
CA ALA A 180 -14.15 9.98 -3.58
C ALA A 180 -13.03 8.99 -3.30
N HIS A 181 -12.14 8.75 -4.26
CA HIS A 181 -11.02 7.83 -4.14
C HIS A 181 -9.65 8.53 -4.23
N ASN A 182 -9.60 9.74 -4.83
CA ASN A 182 -8.36 10.47 -5.07
C ASN A 182 -7.73 11.00 -3.77
N PRO A 183 -6.51 10.57 -3.38
CA PRO A 183 -5.85 11.03 -2.17
C PRO A 183 -5.71 12.55 -2.05
N THR A 184 -5.46 13.27 -3.14
CA THR A 184 -5.36 14.73 -3.15
C THR A 184 -6.70 15.39 -2.80
N ALA A 185 -7.80 14.91 -3.35
CA ALA A 185 -9.14 15.40 -3.01
C ALA A 185 -9.52 15.08 -1.55
N LEU A 186 -9.06 13.94 -1.04
CA LEU A 186 -9.33 13.45 0.31
C LEU A 186 -8.32 13.91 1.36
N ALA A 187 -7.29 14.67 1.01
CA ALA A 187 -6.16 14.98 1.88
C ALA A 187 -6.58 15.49 3.26
N GLY A 188 -7.62 16.33 3.35
CA GLY A 188 -8.12 16.87 4.62
C GLY A 188 -8.63 15.82 5.61
N ARG A 189 -9.01 14.62 5.15
CA ARG A 189 -9.49 13.52 6.00
C ARG A 189 -8.36 12.80 6.73
N LEU A 190 -7.10 13.05 6.35
CA LEU A 190 -5.91 12.51 7.02
C LEU A 190 -5.50 13.29 8.27
N LYS A 191 -6.26 14.32 8.68
CA LYS A 191 -6.00 15.03 9.95
C LYS A 191 -6.02 14.06 11.13
N GLY A 192 -5.08 14.24 12.05
CA GLY A 192 -5.01 13.47 13.27
C GLY A 192 -4.07 12.25 13.23
N ILE A 193 -3.57 11.87 12.04
CA ILE A 193 -2.55 10.84 11.90
C ILE A 193 -1.30 11.40 11.24
N PRO A 194 -0.09 10.91 11.59
CA PRO A 194 1.13 11.23 10.84
C PRO A 194 1.10 10.55 9.46
N VAL A 195 1.55 11.30 8.46
CA VAL A 195 1.64 10.85 7.06
C VAL A 195 3.07 11.04 6.59
N HIS A 196 3.62 10.05 5.88
CA HIS A 196 4.91 10.14 5.17
C HIS A 196 4.69 10.01 3.66
N VAL A 197 5.32 10.89 2.88
CA VAL A 197 5.28 10.86 1.42
C VAL A 197 6.69 11.00 0.89
N SER A 198 7.09 10.11 0.00
CA SER A 198 8.39 10.16 -0.66
C SER A 198 8.28 9.85 -2.15
N CYS A 199 9.15 10.49 -2.95
CA CYS A 199 9.21 10.31 -4.40
C CYS A 199 10.55 10.79 -4.95
N GLY A 200 11.06 10.14 -5.99
CA GLY A 200 12.14 10.65 -6.85
C GLY A 200 11.62 11.65 -7.88
N ASN A 201 12.51 12.11 -8.74
CA ASN A 201 12.15 13.01 -9.85
C ASN A 201 12.33 12.37 -11.25
N GLY A 202 12.56 11.05 -11.29
CA GLY A 202 12.79 10.32 -12.52
C GLY A 202 14.21 10.41 -13.08
N GLU A 203 15.04 11.37 -12.65
CA GLU A 203 16.45 11.36 -13.01
C GLU A 203 17.17 10.20 -12.33
N PRO A 204 18.09 9.50 -13.03
CA PRO A 204 18.89 8.46 -12.41
C PRO A 204 19.62 8.95 -11.17
N GLY A 205 19.54 8.20 -10.09
CA GLY A 205 20.11 8.59 -8.80
C GLY A 205 21.10 7.55 -8.25
N PRO A 206 21.53 7.73 -7.00
CA PRO A 206 22.62 6.95 -6.41
C PRO A 206 22.32 5.45 -6.24
N LEU A 207 21.05 5.02 -6.31
CA LEU A 207 20.66 3.61 -6.23
C LEU A 207 20.38 2.98 -7.61
N ASP A 208 20.60 3.73 -8.67
CA ASP A 208 20.46 3.25 -10.04
C ASP A 208 21.79 2.77 -10.62
N GLY A 209 21.70 1.92 -11.65
CA GLY A 209 22.88 1.52 -12.42
C GLY A 209 23.42 2.67 -13.29
N ARG A 210 24.70 2.56 -13.72
CA ARG A 210 25.40 3.64 -14.47
C ARG A 210 24.70 4.13 -15.73
N ASN A 211 23.89 3.26 -16.37
CA ASN A 211 23.23 3.56 -17.64
C ASN A 211 21.72 3.52 -17.51
N THR A 212 21.18 3.74 -16.32
CA THR A 212 19.75 3.82 -16.12
C THR A 212 19.22 5.06 -16.86
N PRO A 213 18.22 4.90 -17.75
CA PRO A 213 17.62 6.05 -18.41
C PRO A 213 16.76 6.86 -17.42
N LYS A 214 16.42 8.07 -17.80
CA LYS A 214 15.39 8.87 -17.11
C LYS A 214 14.08 8.09 -17.08
N ASP A 215 13.40 8.15 -15.96
CA ASP A 215 12.13 7.46 -15.69
C ASP A 215 10.98 8.45 -15.75
N ALA A 216 10.26 8.46 -16.87
CA ALA A 216 9.11 9.34 -17.08
C ALA A 216 7.95 9.01 -16.14
N GLY A 217 7.82 7.75 -15.70
CA GLY A 217 6.82 7.32 -14.72
C GLY A 217 7.06 7.96 -13.36
N GLU A 218 8.30 7.92 -12.86
CA GLU A 218 8.64 8.57 -11.59
C GLU A 218 8.53 10.09 -11.67
N GLU A 219 8.92 10.71 -12.79
CA GLU A 219 8.69 12.15 -13.01
C GLU A 219 7.21 12.52 -13.00
N PHE A 220 6.37 11.64 -13.57
CA PHE A 220 4.92 11.82 -13.57
C PHE A 220 4.37 11.75 -12.14
N VAL A 221 4.67 10.70 -11.38
CA VAL A 221 4.16 10.57 -10.01
C VAL A 221 4.75 11.61 -9.05
N GLU A 222 5.92 12.17 -9.34
CA GLU A 222 6.46 13.30 -8.56
C GLU A 222 5.52 14.51 -8.61
N ARG A 223 4.98 14.85 -9.78
CA ARG A 223 4.02 15.96 -9.91
C ARG A 223 2.76 15.70 -9.06
N GLU A 224 2.25 14.49 -9.08
CA GLU A 224 1.09 14.10 -8.25
C GLU A 224 1.41 14.19 -6.74
N ASN A 225 2.60 13.72 -6.35
CA ASN A 225 3.05 13.81 -4.95
C ASN A 225 3.17 15.27 -4.49
N ARG A 226 3.65 16.18 -5.34
CA ARG A 226 3.69 17.62 -5.05
C ARG A 226 2.29 18.21 -4.90
N ALA A 227 1.33 17.81 -5.75
CA ALA A 227 -0.06 18.25 -5.65
C ALA A 227 -0.70 17.79 -4.32
N PHE A 228 -0.54 16.51 -3.98
CA PHE A 228 -1.00 15.97 -2.70
C PHE A 228 -0.38 16.69 -1.51
N VAL A 229 0.93 16.86 -1.47
CA VAL A 229 1.63 17.56 -0.38
C VAL A 229 1.10 18.98 -0.21
N ALA A 230 0.87 19.69 -1.30
CA ALA A 230 0.29 21.04 -1.25
C ALA A 230 -1.14 21.02 -0.68
N ALA A 231 -1.98 20.06 -1.09
CA ALA A 231 -3.35 19.90 -0.57
C ALA A 231 -3.34 19.52 0.92
N ALA A 232 -2.51 18.56 1.32
CA ALA A 232 -2.38 18.11 2.70
C ALA A 232 -1.92 19.26 3.64
N ARG A 233 -0.94 20.05 3.23
CA ARG A 233 -0.47 21.22 3.99
C ARG A 233 -1.55 22.29 4.13
N ARG A 234 -2.26 22.62 3.03
CA ARG A 234 -3.42 23.54 3.09
C ARG A 234 -4.51 23.04 4.04
N ALA A 235 -4.71 21.74 4.08
CA ALA A 235 -5.66 21.13 5.00
C ALA A 235 -5.16 21.05 6.46
N GLY A 236 -3.90 21.37 6.75
CA GLY A 236 -3.31 21.27 8.09
C GLY A 236 -2.99 19.82 8.52
N VAL A 237 -2.71 18.94 7.57
CA VAL A 237 -2.24 17.57 7.84
C VAL A 237 -0.77 17.57 8.20
N LYS A 238 -0.40 16.80 9.23
CA LYS A 238 1.02 16.59 9.60
C LYS A 238 1.65 15.61 8.61
N VAL A 239 2.32 16.13 7.57
CA VAL A 239 2.99 15.33 6.55
C VAL A 239 4.50 15.49 6.61
N THR A 240 5.22 14.36 6.72
CA THR A 240 6.66 14.27 6.51
C THR A 240 6.90 14.03 5.03
N VAL A 241 7.69 14.88 4.41
CA VAL A 241 7.91 14.88 2.96
C VAL A 241 9.38 14.62 2.65
N ASN A 242 9.64 13.63 1.81
CA ASN A 242 10.96 13.34 1.26
C ASN A 242 10.91 13.24 -0.28
N LEU A 243 10.84 14.40 -0.95
CA LEU A 243 11.06 14.47 -2.39
C LEU A 243 12.58 14.56 -2.62
N TYR A 244 13.21 13.41 -2.79
CA TYR A 244 14.65 13.24 -2.67
C TYR A 244 15.46 13.62 -3.94
N GLY A 245 14.79 14.10 -5.00
CA GLY A 245 15.47 14.47 -6.27
C GLY A 245 15.83 13.22 -7.09
N PRO A 246 17.07 13.04 -7.56
CA PRO A 246 17.42 11.92 -8.42
C PRO A 246 17.07 10.56 -7.83
N GLY A 247 16.30 9.80 -8.59
CA GLY A 247 15.78 8.47 -8.28
C GLY A 247 14.65 8.08 -9.21
N THR A 248 14.54 6.79 -9.50
CA THR A 248 13.63 6.19 -10.46
C THR A 248 12.55 5.33 -9.77
N HIS A 249 11.54 4.87 -10.51
CA HIS A 249 10.40 4.08 -10.01
C HIS A 249 10.80 2.63 -9.75
N ARG A 250 11.65 2.39 -8.74
CA ARG A 250 12.31 1.10 -8.50
C ARG A 250 12.44 0.72 -7.04
N TRP A 251 12.50 -0.58 -6.77
CA TRP A 251 12.58 -1.19 -5.46
C TRP A 251 13.68 -0.65 -4.54
N PRO A 252 14.92 -0.37 -4.97
CA PRO A 252 15.93 0.13 -4.05
C PRO A 252 15.54 1.44 -3.36
N TYR A 253 14.80 2.31 -4.06
CA TYR A 253 14.27 3.54 -3.47
C TYR A 253 13.12 3.27 -2.51
N TRP A 254 12.17 2.43 -2.87
CA TRP A 254 11.03 2.09 -2.02
C TRP A 254 11.44 1.36 -0.75
N THR A 255 12.42 0.46 -0.82
CA THR A 255 13.01 -0.20 0.36
C THR A 255 13.62 0.83 1.31
N ARG A 256 14.47 1.73 0.78
CA ARG A 256 15.05 2.83 1.57
C ARG A 256 13.99 3.71 2.21
N GLU A 257 12.92 4.03 1.50
CA GLU A 257 11.86 4.89 2.02
C GLU A 257 10.97 4.16 3.04
N LEU A 258 10.79 2.84 2.93
CA LEU A 258 10.19 2.03 3.98
C LEU A 258 11.05 2.09 5.25
N GLU A 259 12.37 1.90 5.16
CA GLU A 259 13.29 2.02 6.31
C GLU A 259 13.17 3.40 7.00
N ARG A 260 13.04 4.48 6.23
CA ARG A 260 12.88 5.85 6.74
C ARG A 260 11.52 6.11 7.39
N ALA A 261 10.44 5.57 6.84
CA ALA A 261 9.09 5.74 7.34
C ALA A 261 8.77 4.84 8.54
N LEU A 262 9.47 3.69 8.66
CA LEU A 262 9.17 2.65 9.64
C LEU A 262 9.16 3.16 11.09
N PRO A 263 10.11 4.01 11.57
CA PRO A 263 10.06 4.54 12.93
C PRO A 263 8.76 5.31 13.24
N MET A 264 8.26 6.12 12.29
CA MET A 264 6.99 6.85 12.44
C MET A 264 5.80 5.89 12.47
N LEU A 265 5.76 4.91 11.56
CA LEU A 265 4.69 3.92 11.46
C LEU A 265 4.61 3.10 12.76
N LEU A 266 5.76 2.62 13.27
CA LEU A 266 5.82 1.83 14.51
C LEU A 266 5.47 2.65 15.75
N ALA A 267 5.95 3.89 15.86
CA ALA A 267 5.63 4.77 17.00
C ALA A 267 4.12 5.02 17.11
N SER A 268 3.40 5.02 16.01
CA SER A 268 1.96 5.27 15.96
C SER A 268 1.10 4.06 16.38
N VAL A 269 1.66 2.86 16.38
CA VAL A 269 0.93 1.61 16.66
C VAL A 269 1.40 0.90 17.95
N ARG A 270 2.42 1.43 18.62
CA ARG A 270 2.89 0.96 19.93
C ARG A 270 1.99 1.36 21.09
#